data_6fbefaebf65804812efca58b69271aac
#
_entry.id   6fbefaebf65804812efca58b69271aac
#
_cell.length_a   1.000
_cell.length_b   1.000
_cell.length_c   1.000
_cell.angle_alpha   90.00
_cell.angle_beta   90.00
_cell.angle_gamma   90.00
#
_symmetry.space_group_name_H-M   'P 1'
#
loop_
_entity.id
_entity.type
_entity.pdbx_description
1 polymer ?
#
loop_
_entity_poly.entity_id
_entity_poly.type
_entity_poly.pdbx_seq_one_letter_code
_entity_poly.pdbx_strand_id
1 'polypeptide(L)'
;KDLGWESRETKFQEFFPFLGLPFFQAELWIKELTSVYDSRARERWRQIEEQKALALQLQSQRLQERERSVQDLVDLHLRVPLEKEIPVAVGPEGPERARAGQGDEEFPEITEEMEKEIKSLFRGGNQDEVLSEAFRLTITRKDIQTLNNLNWLNDEIINFYMNLLMERSKEKDLPAVHAFNTFFFTKLKTAGYQAVKRWTKKVDIFSVDLLLVPIHLGVHWCLAVVDFRKKTITYYDSMGGINSEACRILLQYLKQESLDKKRKEFDTNGWALLSKKSQEIPQQMNGSDCGMFACRYAECISKDKPINFTQQHMPYFRKRMAWEILHRKLL
;
A
#
# COMPACT_ATOMS: atom_id res chain seq x y z
N LYS A 1 -19.02 -53.86 21.34
CA LYS A 1 -18.15 -52.93 22.07
C LYS A 1 -17.80 -51.80 21.10
N ASP A 2 -18.83 -51.09 20.73
CA ASP A 2 -18.73 -49.83 19.97
C ASP A 2 -19.31 -48.75 20.86
N LEU A 3 -18.48 -47.88 21.31
CA LEU A 3 -18.87 -46.70 22.07
C LEU A 3 -18.08 -45.51 21.52
N GLY A 4 -18.75 -44.68 20.76
CA GLY A 4 -18.92 -43.31 21.13
C GLY A 4 -18.14 -42.31 20.29
N TRP A 5 -18.39 -42.19 18.98
CA TRP A 5 -17.98 -41.02 18.17
C TRP A 5 -19.13 -40.03 17.93
N GLU A 6 -20.36 -40.48 18.02
CA GLU A 6 -21.54 -39.61 17.75
C GLU A 6 -21.88 -38.58 18.85
N SER A 7 -21.32 -38.71 20.04
CA SER A 7 -21.70 -37.85 21.17
C SER A 7 -20.85 -36.58 21.35
N ARG A 8 -19.83 -36.37 20.52
CA ARG A 8 -19.00 -35.15 20.59
C ARG A 8 -19.41 -34.04 19.63
N GLU A 9 -20.01 -34.36 18.49
CA GLU A 9 -20.49 -33.36 17.55
C GLU A 9 -21.75 -32.65 18.02
N THR A 10 -22.66 -33.36 18.68
CA THR A 10 -23.91 -32.78 19.23
C THR A 10 -23.66 -31.85 20.44
N LYS A 11 -22.59 -32.05 21.19
CA LYS A 11 -22.27 -31.14 22.32
C LYS A 11 -21.56 -29.84 21.88
N PHE A 12 -20.97 -29.81 20.69
CA PHE A 12 -20.34 -28.60 20.16
C PHE A 12 -21.37 -27.63 19.56
N GLN A 13 -22.50 -28.14 19.06
CA GLN A 13 -23.58 -27.32 18.51
C GLN A 13 -24.46 -26.67 19.60
N GLU A 14 -24.54 -27.23 20.80
CA GLU A 14 -25.31 -26.66 21.89
C GLU A 14 -24.61 -25.50 22.62
N PHE A 15 -23.29 -25.33 22.46
CA PHE A 15 -22.53 -24.30 23.17
C PHE A 15 -22.34 -22.97 22.41
N PHE A 16 -22.68 -22.92 21.11
CA PHE A 16 -22.59 -21.69 20.32
C PHE A 16 -23.79 -21.48 19.40
N PRO A 17 -24.95 -21.07 19.95
CA PRO A 17 -26.14 -20.83 19.12
C PRO A 17 -26.10 -19.54 18.30
N PHE A 18 -25.01 -18.76 18.34
CA PHE A 18 -24.93 -17.45 17.67
C PHE A 18 -23.91 -17.35 16.52
N LEU A 19 -23.22 -18.42 16.18
CA LEU A 19 -22.35 -18.44 15.01
C LEU A 19 -23.01 -19.23 13.87
N GLY A 20 -24.01 -18.62 13.26
CA GLY A 20 -24.57 -19.02 11.97
C GLY A 20 -23.57 -18.79 10.82
N LEU A 21 -22.32 -19.14 11.01
CA LEU A 21 -21.31 -19.17 9.97
C LEU A 21 -21.35 -20.54 9.31
N PRO A 22 -21.54 -20.62 7.97
CA PRO A 22 -21.54 -21.90 7.28
C PRO A 22 -20.23 -22.66 7.56
N PHE A 23 -20.31 -23.96 7.76
CA PHE A 23 -19.18 -24.90 7.94
C PHE A 23 -18.02 -24.65 6.97
N PHE A 24 -18.29 -24.13 5.79
CA PHE A 24 -17.36 -23.67 4.77
C PHE A 24 -16.41 -22.54 5.23
N GLN A 25 -16.78 -21.72 6.19
CA GLN A 25 -15.91 -20.65 6.68
C GLN A 25 -14.91 -21.16 7.72
N ALA A 26 -15.27 -22.16 8.50
CA ALA A 26 -14.34 -22.78 9.43
C ALA A 26 -13.23 -23.56 8.72
N GLU A 27 -13.54 -24.28 7.63
CA GLU A 27 -12.53 -24.93 6.79
C GLU A 27 -11.60 -23.92 6.09
N LEU A 28 -12.12 -22.80 5.65
CA LEU A 28 -11.33 -21.71 5.07
C LEU A 28 -10.38 -21.11 6.12
N TRP A 29 -10.86 -20.90 7.35
CA TRP A 29 -10.05 -20.44 8.47
C TRP A 29 -8.96 -21.44 8.87
N ILE A 30 -9.28 -22.72 8.90
CA ILE A 30 -8.32 -23.78 9.19
C ILE A 30 -7.30 -23.89 8.05
N LYS A 31 -7.69 -23.77 6.79
CA LYS A 31 -6.76 -23.72 5.66
C LYS A 31 -5.90 -22.46 5.67
N GLU A 32 -6.44 -21.36 6.07
CA GLU A 32 -5.69 -20.11 6.22
C GLU A 32 -4.68 -20.20 7.37
N LEU A 33 -5.08 -20.75 8.51
CA LEU A 33 -4.19 -21.08 9.63
C LEU A 33 -3.13 -22.10 9.23
N THR A 34 -3.48 -23.14 8.47
CA THR A 34 -2.51 -24.15 8.01
C THR A 34 -1.58 -23.59 6.92
N SER A 35 -2.03 -22.64 6.11
CA SER A 35 -1.16 -21.95 5.14
C SER A 35 -0.12 -21.05 5.81
N VAL A 36 -0.42 -20.53 6.99
CA VAL A 36 0.55 -19.78 7.83
C VAL A 36 1.67 -20.72 8.33
N TYR A 37 1.37 -21.99 8.48
CA TYR A 37 2.35 -23.03 8.87
C TYR A 37 3.00 -23.74 7.68
N ASP A 38 2.62 -23.43 6.44
CA ASP A 38 3.28 -23.94 5.25
C ASP A 38 4.75 -23.48 5.23
N SER A 39 5.64 -24.40 4.83
CA SER A 39 7.09 -24.13 4.72
C SER A 39 7.40 -22.91 3.85
N ARG A 40 6.59 -22.67 2.79
CA ARG A 40 6.70 -21.49 1.92
C ARG A 40 6.29 -20.20 2.61
N ALA A 41 5.28 -20.25 3.47
CA ALA A 41 4.87 -19.09 4.27
C ALA A 41 5.95 -18.74 5.29
N ARG A 42 6.52 -19.75 5.96
CA ARG A 42 7.65 -19.58 6.91
C ARG A 42 8.88 -19.00 6.23
N GLU A 43 9.20 -19.47 5.03
CA GLU A 43 10.34 -18.95 4.26
C GLU A 43 10.12 -17.48 3.86
N ARG A 44 8.92 -17.11 3.39
CA ARG A 44 8.57 -15.72 3.11
C ARG A 44 8.63 -14.83 4.36
N TRP A 45 8.16 -15.35 5.50
CA TRP A 45 8.28 -14.67 6.78
C TRP A 45 9.73 -14.40 7.16
N ARG A 46 10.60 -15.42 7.02
CA ARG A 46 12.02 -15.30 7.27
C ARG A 46 12.65 -14.24 6.38
N GLN A 47 12.36 -14.26 5.08
CA GLN A 47 12.86 -13.27 4.13
C GLN A 47 12.39 -11.84 4.48
N ILE A 48 11.14 -11.67 4.88
CA ILE A 48 10.63 -10.36 5.32
C ILE A 48 11.36 -9.89 6.57
N GLU A 49 11.58 -10.72 7.55
CA GLU A 49 12.30 -10.37 8.77
C GLU A 49 13.79 -10.06 8.50
N GLU A 50 14.43 -10.82 7.63
CA GLU A 50 15.79 -10.54 7.17
C GLU A 50 15.89 -9.19 6.44
N GLN A 51 14.93 -8.88 5.58
CA GLN A 51 14.86 -7.58 4.89
C GLN A 51 14.61 -6.42 5.87
N LYS A 52 13.76 -6.61 6.85
CA LYS A 52 13.54 -5.61 7.91
C LYS A 52 14.81 -5.37 8.73
N ALA A 53 15.51 -6.42 9.11
CA ALA A 53 16.76 -6.33 9.85
C ALA A 53 17.83 -5.59 9.04
N LEU A 54 17.95 -5.90 7.74
CA LEU A 54 18.87 -5.23 6.83
C LEU A 54 18.53 -3.74 6.67
N ALA A 55 17.24 -3.41 6.53
CA ALA A 55 16.79 -2.02 6.41
C ALA A 55 17.13 -1.21 7.67
N LEU A 56 16.92 -1.78 8.86
CA LEU A 56 17.28 -1.17 10.13
C LEU A 56 18.80 -0.98 10.27
N GLN A 57 19.58 -1.96 9.83
CA GLN A 57 21.03 -1.87 9.84
C GLN A 57 21.55 -0.76 8.91
N LEU A 58 21.02 -0.66 7.69
CA LEU A 58 21.36 0.39 6.75
C LEU A 58 20.96 1.78 7.27
N GLN A 59 19.83 1.89 7.93
CA GLN A 59 19.40 3.13 8.56
C GLN A 59 20.37 3.56 9.67
N SER A 60 20.78 2.62 10.52
CA SER A 60 21.77 2.86 11.58
C SER A 60 23.12 3.30 11.01
N GLN A 61 23.60 2.64 9.96
CA GLN A 61 24.83 3.02 9.29
C GLN A 61 24.78 4.44 8.71
N ARG A 62 23.68 4.80 8.05
CA ARG A 62 23.49 6.16 7.50
C ARG A 62 23.43 7.24 8.59
N LEU A 63 22.83 6.93 9.74
CA LEU A 63 22.84 7.85 10.87
C LEU A 63 24.26 8.05 11.41
N GLN A 64 25.02 6.98 11.57
CA GLN A 64 26.42 7.05 12.01
C GLN A 64 27.31 7.80 11.00
N GLU A 65 27.13 7.58 9.70
CA GLU A 65 27.86 8.32 8.66
C GLU A 65 27.51 9.81 8.70
N ARG A 66 26.25 10.15 8.93
CA ARG A 66 25.81 11.54 9.07
C ARG A 66 26.37 12.20 10.31
N GLU A 67 26.39 11.50 11.44
CA GLU A 67 27.00 11.99 12.68
C GLU A 67 28.52 12.21 12.51
N ARG A 68 29.23 11.30 11.87
CA ARG A 68 30.66 11.47 11.52
C ARG A 68 30.89 12.67 10.62
N SER A 69 30.08 12.83 9.56
CA SER A 69 30.17 13.97 8.66
C SER A 69 29.94 15.31 9.38
N VAL A 70 28.99 15.36 10.31
CA VAL A 70 28.76 16.57 11.14
C VAL A 70 29.95 16.79 12.07
N GLN A 71 30.49 15.76 12.69
CA GLN A 71 31.65 15.85 13.57
C GLN A 71 32.90 16.33 12.80
N ASP A 72 33.13 15.80 11.60
CA ASP A 72 34.23 16.22 10.72
C ASP A 72 34.11 17.69 10.33
N LEU A 73 32.88 18.18 10.07
CA LEU A 73 32.61 19.60 9.80
C LEU A 73 32.87 20.49 11.03
N VAL A 74 32.49 20.05 12.20
CA VAL A 74 32.75 20.76 13.46
C VAL A 74 34.24 20.81 13.73
N ASP A 75 34.97 19.71 13.57
CA ASP A 75 36.41 19.63 13.76
C ASP A 75 37.16 20.48 12.75
N LEU A 76 36.66 20.57 11.51
CA LEU A 76 37.23 21.44 10.48
C LEU A 76 37.06 22.92 10.83
N HIS A 77 35.89 23.32 11.35
CA HIS A 77 35.64 24.69 11.80
C HIS A 77 36.45 25.09 13.02
N LEU A 78 36.78 24.13 13.88
CA LEU A 78 37.59 24.37 15.08
C LEU A 78 39.10 24.48 14.76
N ARG A 79 39.55 24.04 13.58
CA ARG A 79 40.96 24.07 13.16
C ARG A 79 41.32 25.24 12.25
N VAL A 80 40.36 26.11 11.88
CA VAL A 80 40.67 27.32 11.12
C VAL A 80 41.00 28.46 12.09
N PRO A 81 42.25 29.00 12.13
CA PRO A 81 42.55 30.16 12.93
C PRO A 81 41.78 31.37 12.43
N LEU A 82 41.19 32.11 13.34
CA LEU A 82 40.55 33.41 13.11
C LEU A 82 41.61 34.44 12.73
N GLU A 83 42.12 34.42 11.50
CA GLU A 83 42.90 35.56 10.95
C GLU A 83 42.79 35.59 9.45
N LYS A 84 42.10 36.58 8.96
CA LYS A 84 42.15 37.40 7.75
C LYS A 84 40.80 37.50 7.05
N GLU A 85 40.17 38.62 7.35
CA GLU A 85 39.16 39.18 6.45
C GLU A 85 39.82 39.53 5.12
N ILE A 86 39.39 38.84 4.07
CA ILE A 86 39.65 39.23 2.68
C ILE A 86 38.39 39.93 2.19
N PRO A 87 38.47 41.18 1.73
CA PRO A 87 37.28 41.82 1.16
C PRO A 87 36.98 41.19 -0.19
N VAL A 88 35.82 40.54 -0.28
CA VAL A 88 35.28 40.06 -1.54
C VAL A 88 34.70 41.21 -2.30
N ALA A 89 35.29 41.55 -3.42
CA ALA A 89 34.73 42.50 -4.38
C ALA A 89 33.41 41.93 -4.94
N VAL A 90 32.36 42.69 -4.71
CA VAL A 90 31.05 42.39 -5.28
C VAL A 90 31.05 42.84 -6.75
N GLY A 91 31.15 41.87 -7.67
CA GLY A 91 30.84 42.05 -9.05
C GLY A 91 29.31 41.85 -9.25
N PRO A 92 28.67 42.63 -10.15
CA PRO A 92 27.24 42.46 -10.38
C PRO A 92 26.98 41.23 -11.25
N GLU A 93 26.64 40.13 -10.62
CA GLU A 93 26.03 39.00 -11.31
C GLU A 93 24.53 39.28 -11.46
N GLY A 94 24.10 39.29 -12.72
CA GLY A 94 22.70 39.38 -13.08
C GLY A 94 21.92 38.14 -12.57
N PRO A 95 20.58 38.26 -12.49
CA PRO A 95 19.78 37.17 -11.95
C PRO A 95 19.81 35.97 -12.90
N GLU A 96 20.61 34.96 -12.58
CA GLU A 96 20.36 33.62 -13.08
C GLU A 96 18.98 33.21 -12.57
N ARG A 97 18.05 33.19 -13.50
CA ARG A 97 16.78 32.49 -13.30
C ARG A 97 17.10 31.04 -13.00
N ALA A 98 17.16 30.72 -11.71
CA ALA A 98 17.01 29.36 -11.29
C ALA A 98 15.72 28.85 -11.96
N ARG A 99 15.85 27.92 -12.87
CA ARG A 99 14.75 27.12 -13.35
C ARG A 99 14.19 26.41 -12.12
N ALA A 100 13.13 26.97 -11.56
CA ALA A 100 12.29 26.28 -10.61
C ALA A 100 11.90 24.96 -11.28
N GLY A 101 12.38 23.87 -10.72
CA GLY A 101 12.09 22.55 -11.21
C GLY A 101 10.59 22.31 -11.07
N GLN A 102 9.99 21.78 -12.10
CA GLN A 102 8.64 21.23 -12.13
C GLN A 102 8.48 20.10 -11.10
N GLY A 103 8.52 20.40 -9.79
CA GLY A 103 8.49 19.43 -8.70
C GLY A 103 7.50 19.74 -7.58
N ASP A 104 7.04 20.99 -7.47
CA ASP A 104 6.30 21.43 -6.27
C ASP A 104 4.78 21.11 -6.27
N GLU A 105 4.19 20.68 -7.38
CA GLU A 105 2.77 20.32 -7.41
C GLU A 105 2.44 18.95 -6.81
N GLU A 106 3.41 18.08 -6.64
CA GLU A 106 3.20 16.70 -6.22
C GLU A 106 3.15 16.51 -4.69
N PHE A 107 3.67 17.47 -3.94
CA PHE A 107 3.67 17.48 -2.48
C PHE A 107 3.10 18.79 -1.94
N PRO A 108 1.76 18.98 -2.02
CA PRO A 108 1.13 20.17 -1.48
C PRO A 108 1.43 20.32 0.00
N GLU A 109 1.67 21.56 0.42
CA GLU A 109 1.97 21.88 1.81
C GLU A 109 0.77 21.60 2.71
N ILE A 110 1.02 20.98 3.87
CA ILE A 110 0.02 20.87 4.93
C ILE A 110 -0.01 22.18 5.70
N THR A 111 -1.13 22.91 5.60
CA THR A 111 -1.32 24.18 6.29
C THR A 111 -1.45 24.00 7.80
N GLU A 112 -1.32 25.10 8.55
CA GLU A 112 -1.53 25.05 10.01
C GLU A 112 -2.94 24.59 10.40
N GLU A 113 -3.96 24.95 9.61
CA GLU A 113 -5.34 24.52 9.84
C GLU A 113 -5.49 23.01 9.62
N MET A 114 -4.92 22.50 8.53
CA MET A 114 -4.88 21.06 8.25
C MET A 114 -4.14 20.31 9.36
N GLU A 115 -3.02 20.84 9.85
CA GLU A 115 -2.25 20.23 10.94
C GLU A 115 -3.07 20.16 12.23
N LYS A 116 -3.87 21.17 12.55
CA LYS A 116 -4.78 21.16 13.71
C LYS A 116 -5.86 20.10 13.58
N GLU A 117 -6.47 19.98 12.39
CA GLU A 117 -7.44 18.92 12.11
C GLU A 117 -6.82 17.53 12.27
N ILE A 118 -5.66 17.30 11.66
CA ILE A 118 -4.93 16.03 11.73
C ILE A 118 -4.58 15.66 13.19
N LYS A 119 -4.09 16.61 13.96
CA LYS A 119 -3.81 16.41 15.38
C LYS A 119 -5.07 16.04 16.16
N SER A 120 -6.20 16.65 15.83
CA SER A 120 -7.48 16.32 16.43
C SER A 120 -7.92 14.88 16.13
N LEU A 121 -7.69 14.40 14.90
CA LEU A 121 -7.98 13.02 14.51
C LEU A 121 -7.15 12.00 15.31
N PHE A 122 -5.90 12.32 15.57
CA PHE A 122 -4.96 11.44 16.28
C PHE A 122 -5.05 11.54 17.81
N ARG A 123 -5.87 12.45 18.36
CA ARG A 123 -6.13 12.48 19.79
C ARG A 123 -6.88 11.23 20.24
N GLY A 124 -6.63 10.83 21.49
CA GLY A 124 -7.43 9.79 22.14
C GLY A 124 -8.90 10.17 22.24
N GLY A 125 -9.75 9.18 22.39
CA GLY A 125 -11.20 9.36 22.45
C GLY A 125 -11.92 8.06 22.20
N ASN A 126 -13.24 8.16 21.89
CA ASN A 126 -14.03 7.00 21.53
C ASN A 126 -13.51 6.38 20.20
N GLN A 127 -12.99 5.17 20.30
CA GLN A 127 -12.41 4.47 19.16
C GLN A 127 -13.43 4.10 18.07
N ASP A 128 -14.69 3.97 18.46
CA ASP A 128 -15.79 3.63 17.54
C ASP A 128 -16.47 4.88 16.93
N GLU A 129 -15.98 6.08 17.28
CA GLU A 129 -16.46 7.32 16.69
C GLU A 129 -16.21 7.34 15.18
N VAL A 130 -17.28 7.57 14.41
CA VAL A 130 -17.20 7.69 12.95
C VAL A 130 -16.63 9.05 12.58
N LEU A 131 -15.49 9.07 11.90
CA LEU A 131 -14.81 10.27 11.47
C LEU A 131 -15.02 10.59 9.99
N SER A 132 -15.22 9.57 9.17
CA SER A 132 -15.52 9.73 7.75
C SER A 132 -16.38 8.59 7.23
N GLU A 133 -17.22 8.89 6.27
CA GLU A 133 -18.11 7.90 5.67
C GLU A 133 -18.29 8.23 4.18
N ALA A 134 -17.92 7.28 3.32
CA ALA A 134 -18.13 7.35 1.87
C ALA A 134 -17.97 5.95 1.26
N PHE A 135 -18.41 5.77 0.01
CA PHE A 135 -18.22 4.52 -0.75
C PHE A 135 -18.78 3.28 -0.06
N ARG A 136 -19.78 3.44 0.80
CA ARG A 136 -20.32 2.40 1.71
C ARG A 136 -19.27 1.86 2.68
N LEU A 137 -18.25 2.66 2.98
CA LEU A 137 -17.23 2.40 3.97
C LEU A 137 -17.33 3.43 5.09
N THR A 138 -17.11 2.96 6.31
CA THR A 138 -17.12 3.78 7.51
C THR A 138 -15.72 3.77 8.11
N ILE A 139 -15.14 4.96 8.31
CA ILE A 139 -13.83 5.12 8.94
C ILE A 139 -14.02 5.64 10.35
N THR A 140 -13.63 4.84 11.30
CA THR A 140 -13.69 5.19 12.72
C THR A 140 -12.36 5.79 13.19
N ARG A 141 -12.35 6.33 14.41
CA ARG A 141 -11.12 6.83 15.06
C ARG A 141 -10.07 5.72 15.19
N LYS A 142 -10.48 4.49 15.49
CA LYS A 142 -9.61 3.31 15.50
C LYS A 142 -8.90 3.09 14.17
N ASP A 143 -9.61 3.24 13.07
CA ASP A 143 -9.04 3.09 11.72
C ASP A 143 -8.04 4.20 11.43
N ILE A 144 -8.38 5.45 11.70
CA ILE A 144 -7.49 6.61 11.53
C ILE A 144 -6.22 6.48 12.37
N GLN A 145 -6.29 5.88 13.56
CA GLN A 145 -5.11 5.65 14.40
C GLN A 145 -4.07 4.74 13.73
N THR A 146 -4.46 3.94 12.75
CA THR A 146 -3.49 3.14 11.99
C THR A 146 -2.57 4.00 11.10
N LEU A 147 -2.96 5.25 10.83
CA LEU A 147 -2.11 6.25 10.15
C LEU A 147 -1.15 6.98 11.10
N ASN A 148 -1.40 6.91 12.41
CA ASN A 148 -0.60 7.62 13.40
C ASN A 148 0.75 6.92 13.61
N ASN A 149 1.82 7.72 13.71
CA ASN A 149 3.18 7.23 13.95
C ASN A 149 3.60 6.13 12.96
N LEU A 150 4.13 5.03 13.48
CA LEU A 150 4.58 3.86 12.73
C LEU A 150 3.60 2.68 12.85
N ASN A 151 2.32 2.95 13.03
CA ASN A 151 1.32 1.90 13.03
C ASN A 151 1.14 1.29 11.62
N TRP A 152 0.70 0.05 11.57
CA TRP A 152 0.38 -0.60 10.32
C TRP A 152 -1.02 -0.21 9.87
N LEU A 153 -1.15 0.20 8.61
CA LEU A 153 -2.44 0.48 7.99
C LEU A 153 -3.32 -0.75 7.98
N ASN A 154 -4.59 -0.54 8.32
CA ASN A 154 -5.59 -1.61 8.22
C ASN A 154 -6.31 -1.59 6.86
N ASP A 155 -7.16 -2.60 6.66
CA ASP A 155 -7.95 -2.77 5.43
C ASP A 155 -8.86 -1.57 5.15
N GLU A 156 -9.48 -1.01 6.18
CA GLU A 156 -10.44 0.08 6.05
C GLU A 156 -9.78 1.33 5.43
N ILE A 157 -8.61 1.68 5.90
CA ILE A 157 -7.84 2.82 5.38
C ILE A 157 -7.43 2.59 3.93
N ILE A 158 -6.88 1.43 3.62
CA ILE A 158 -6.44 1.11 2.25
C ILE A 158 -7.63 1.08 1.30
N ASN A 159 -8.72 0.43 1.68
CA ASN A 159 -9.93 0.36 0.87
C ASN A 159 -10.54 1.74 0.63
N PHE A 160 -10.60 2.58 1.64
CA PHE A 160 -11.10 3.94 1.50
C PHE A 160 -10.23 4.77 0.54
N TYR A 161 -8.92 4.68 0.69
CA TYR A 161 -7.97 5.40 -0.16
C TYR A 161 -8.05 4.94 -1.63
N MET A 162 -8.15 3.64 -1.88
CA MET A 162 -8.34 3.10 -3.23
C MET A 162 -9.64 3.60 -3.88
N ASN A 163 -10.71 3.77 -3.09
CA ASN A 163 -11.95 4.38 -3.58
C ASN A 163 -11.79 5.87 -3.92
N LEU A 164 -10.99 6.61 -3.17
CA LEU A 164 -10.64 7.98 -3.53
C LEU A 164 -9.89 8.05 -4.86
N LEU A 165 -8.99 7.12 -5.11
CA LEU A 165 -8.28 7.01 -6.41
C LEU A 165 -9.24 6.69 -7.56
N MET A 166 -10.20 5.78 -7.34
CA MET A 166 -11.24 5.48 -8.33
C MET A 166 -12.10 6.71 -8.63
N GLU A 167 -12.49 7.45 -7.61
CA GLU A 167 -13.29 8.67 -7.79
C GLU A 167 -12.53 9.73 -8.58
N ARG A 168 -11.26 9.97 -8.24
CA ARG A 168 -10.41 10.91 -9.00
C ARG A 168 -10.20 10.48 -10.44
N SER A 169 -10.17 9.19 -10.72
CA SER A 169 -9.95 8.67 -12.08
C SER A 169 -11.07 9.02 -13.06
N LYS A 170 -12.19 9.56 -12.57
CA LYS A 170 -13.28 10.09 -13.40
C LYS A 170 -12.98 11.46 -13.97
N GLU A 171 -11.95 12.15 -13.45
CA GLU A 171 -11.51 13.43 -13.98
C GLU A 171 -10.97 13.27 -15.40
N LYS A 172 -11.15 14.33 -16.20
CA LYS A 172 -10.64 14.37 -17.56
C LYS A 172 -9.12 14.22 -17.56
N ASP A 173 -8.60 13.54 -18.56
CA ASP A 173 -7.17 13.33 -18.79
C ASP A 173 -6.46 12.39 -17.80
N LEU A 174 -7.19 11.73 -16.91
CA LEU A 174 -6.65 10.68 -16.06
C LEU A 174 -7.03 9.28 -16.58
N PRO A 175 -6.19 8.27 -16.38
CA PRO A 175 -6.55 6.89 -16.66
C PRO A 175 -7.79 6.47 -15.89
N ALA A 176 -8.69 5.73 -16.52
CA ALA A 176 -9.80 5.10 -15.84
C ALA A 176 -9.30 3.97 -14.96
N VAL A 177 -9.69 3.96 -13.71
CA VAL A 177 -9.19 3.03 -12.69
C VAL A 177 -10.32 2.25 -12.05
N HIS A 178 -10.15 0.95 -11.91
CA HIS A 178 -10.89 0.13 -10.96
C HIS A 178 -9.92 -0.44 -9.93
N ALA A 179 -10.22 -0.27 -8.66
CA ALA A 179 -9.46 -0.85 -7.56
C ALA A 179 -10.28 -1.96 -6.90
N PHE A 180 -9.69 -3.11 -6.72
CA PHE A 180 -10.26 -4.18 -5.92
C PHE A 180 -10.03 -3.89 -4.43
N ASN A 181 -10.92 -4.39 -3.57
CA ASN A 181 -10.69 -4.29 -2.14
C ASN A 181 -9.57 -5.26 -1.69
N THR A 182 -9.09 -5.06 -0.48
CA THR A 182 -7.96 -5.80 0.08
C THR A 182 -8.20 -7.30 0.25
N PHE A 183 -9.44 -7.76 0.21
CA PHE A 183 -9.80 -9.18 0.34
C PHE A 183 -9.88 -9.91 -1.00
N PHE A 184 -9.90 -9.19 -2.11
CA PHE A 184 -10.09 -9.78 -3.44
C PHE A 184 -9.02 -10.80 -3.79
N PHE A 185 -7.75 -10.41 -3.71
CA PHE A 185 -6.65 -11.26 -4.16
C PHE A 185 -6.55 -12.55 -3.32
N THR A 186 -6.66 -12.45 -2.01
CA THR A 186 -6.65 -13.61 -1.11
C THR A 186 -7.80 -14.56 -1.42
N LYS A 187 -9.00 -14.02 -1.62
CA LYS A 187 -10.17 -14.81 -1.99
C LYS A 187 -10.00 -15.52 -3.32
N LEU A 188 -9.48 -14.80 -4.33
CA LEU A 188 -9.17 -15.35 -5.64
C LEU A 188 -8.13 -16.48 -5.54
N LYS A 189 -7.03 -16.24 -4.82
CA LYS A 189 -5.95 -17.20 -4.65
C LYS A 189 -6.41 -18.49 -3.95
N THR A 190 -7.20 -18.36 -2.89
CA THR A 190 -7.59 -19.49 -2.03
C THR A 190 -8.82 -20.24 -2.53
N ALA A 191 -9.79 -19.53 -3.10
CA ALA A 191 -11.10 -20.10 -3.46
C ALA A 191 -11.44 -20.00 -4.96
N GLY A 192 -10.55 -19.43 -5.77
CA GLY A 192 -10.66 -19.36 -7.22
C GLY A 192 -11.67 -18.34 -7.75
N TYR A 193 -11.80 -18.29 -9.06
CA TYR A 193 -12.63 -17.32 -9.77
C TYR A 193 -14.10 -17.32 -9.33
N GLN A 194 -14.69 -18.49 -9.12
CA GLN A 194 -16.10 -18.61 -8.75
C GLN A 194 -16.45 -17.87 -7.45
N ALA A 195 -15.48 -17.76 -6.54
CA ALA A 195 -15.66 -17.07 -5.27
C ALA A 195 -15.68 -15.54 -5.39
N VAL A 196 -15.11 -14.98 -6.46
CA VAL A 196 -15.00 -13.54 -6.67
C VAL A 196 -15.78 -13.02 -7.88
N LYS A 197 -16.37 -13.88 -8.71
CA LYS A 197 -17.05 -13.48 -9.95
C LYS A 197 -18.19 -12.47 -9.75
N ARG A 198 -18.82 -12.46 -8.57
CA ARG A 198 -19.90 -11.53 -8.25
C ARG A 198 -19.40 -10.13 -7.85
N TRP A 199 -18.11 -10.00 -7.53
CA TRP A 199 -17.52 -8.73 -7.10
C TRP A 199 -17.49 -7.69 -8.22
N THR A 200 -17.50 -8.15 -9.45
CA THR A 200 -17.54 -7.32 -10.65
C THR A 200 -18.89 -7.33 -11.38
N LYS A 201 -19.98 -7.71 -10.67
CA LYS A 201 -21.32 -7.79 -11.29
C LYS A 201 -21.78 -6.47 -11.93
N LYS A 202 -21.38 -5.34 -11.35
CA LYS A 202 -21.76 -3.99 -11.80
C LYS A 202 -20.61 -3.23 -12.46
N VAL A 203 -19.48 -3.87 -12.70
CA VAL A 203 -18.27 -3.25 -13.22
C VAL A 203 -17.74 -4.07 -14.38
N ASP A 204 -17.53 -3.41 -15.52
CA ASP A 204 -16.78 -3.98 -16.62
C ASP A 204 -15.29 -3.62 -16.44
N ILE A 205 -14.51 -4.58 -15.95
CA ILE A 205 -13.09 -4.36 -15.69
C ILE A 205 -12.28 -4.16 -16.98
N PHE A 206 -12.80 -4.55 -18.13
CA PHE A 206 -12.14 -4.37 -19.41
C PHE A 206 -12.40 -2.99 -20.03
N SER A 207 -13.27 -2.19 -19.42
CA SER A 207 -13.55 -0.81 -19.83
C SER A 207 -12.65 0.23 -19.19
N VAL A 208 -11.80 -0.16 -18.26
CA VAL A 208 -10.85 0.72 -17.58
C VAL A 208 -9.43 0.55 -18.12
N ASP A 209 -8.57 1.51 -17.84
CA ASP A 209 -7.16 1.47 -18.22
C ASP A 209 -6.31 0.68 -17.23
N LEU A 210 -6.64 0.80 -15.94
CA LEU A 210 -5.87 0.24 -14.84
C LEU A 210 -6.75 -0.53 -13.87
N LEU A 211 -6.26 -1.69 -13.41
CA LEU A 211 -6.75 -2.35 -12.21
C LEU A 211 -5.70 -2.24 -11.10
N LEU A 212 -6.11 -1.78 -9.94
CA LEU A 212 -5.28 -1.76 -8.74
C LEU A 212 -5.70 -2.90 -7.83
N VAL A 213 -4.77 -3.74 -7.45
CA VAL A 213 -5.01 -4.92 -6.61
C VAL A 213 -4.11 -4.89 -5.39
N PRO A 214 -4.60 -4.38 -4.25
CA PRO A 214 -3.88 -4.50 -2.99
C PRO A 214 -3.72 -5.97 -2.60
N ILE A 215 -2.52 -6.35 -2.17
CA ILE A 215 -2.18 -7.71 -1.79
C ILE A 215 -1.65 -7.73 -0.37
N HIS A 216 -2.30 -8.49 0.50
CA HIS A 216 -1.87 -8.72 1.88
C HIS A 216 -1.20 -10.08 2.01
N LEU A 217 0.06 -10.09 2.41
CA LEU A 217 0.86 -11.32 2.60
C LEU A 217 0.97 -11.71 4.09
N GLY A 218 -0.14 -11.62 4.82
CA GLY A 218 -0.17 -11.88 6.26
C GLY A 218 0.18 -10.66 7.11
N VAL A 219 1.36 -10.10 6.96
CA VAL A 219 1.85 -8.93 7.71
C VAL A 219 2.44 -7.85 6.80
N HIS A 220 2.38 -8.04 5.50
CA HIS A 220 3.02 -7.16 4.53
C HIS A 220 2.05 -6.78 3.42
N TRP A 221 1.97 -5.49 3.14
CA TRP A 221 1.17 -4.95 2.06
C TRP A 221 1.99 -4.79 0.79
N CYS A 222 1.47 -5.29 -0.32
CA CYS A 222 1.99 -5.12 -1.66
C CYS A 222 0.90 -4.63 -2.60
N LEU A 223 1.27 -4.31 -3.82
CA LEU A 223 0.35 -3.89 -4.87
C LEU A 223 0.65 -4.64 -6.16
N ALA A 224 -0.40 -5.10 -6.84
CA ALA A 224 -0.31 -5.48 -8.24
C ALA A 224 -1.14 -4.52 -9.08
N VAL A 225 -0.65 -4.21 -10.27
CA VAL A 225 -1.31 -3.31 -11.23
C VAL A 225 -1.44 -4.01 -12.58
N VAL A 226 -2.67 -4.07 -13.09
CA VAL A 226 -2.96 -4.46 -14.46
C VAL A 226 -3.09 -3.20 -15.30
N ASP A 227 -2.23 -3.02 -16.28
CA ASP A 227 -2.34 -1.93 -17.27
C ASP A 227 -2.75 -2.49 -18.63
N PHE A 228 -4.00 -2.30 -19.00
CA PHE A 228 -4.54 -2.78 -20.27
C PHE A 228 -3.96 -2.07 -21.48
N ARG A 229 -3.50 -0.83 -21.33
CA ARG A 229 -2.89 -0.03 -22.39
C ARG A 229 -1.51 -0.56 -22.75
N LYS A 230 -0.73 -0.91 -21.72
CA LYS A 230 0.64 -1.44 -21.85
C LYS A 230 0.68 -2.96 -21.94
N LYS A 231 -0.44 -3.63 -21.70
CA LYS A 231 -0.53 -5.10 -21.60
C LYS A 231 0.46 -5.67 -20.57
N THR A 232 0.45 -5.11 -19.36
CA THR A 232 1.33 -5.54 -18.28
C THR A 232 0.55 -5.87 -17.02
N ILE A 233 1.03 -6.86 -16.27
CA ILE A 233 0.68 -7.09 -14.87
C ILE A 233 1.97 -6.95 -14.08
N THR A 234 2.02 -5.94 -13.24
CA THR A 234 3.25 -5.57 -12.51
C THR A 234 3.02 -5.68 -11.01
N TYR A 235 3.96 -6.33 -10.34
CA TYR A 235 3.97 -6.46 -8.89
C TYR A 235 4.94 -5.46 -8.26
N TYR A 236 4.47 -4.77 -7.23
CA TYR A 236 5.18 -3.73 -6.49
C TYR A 236 5.30 -4.11 -5.03
N ASP A 237 6.53 -4.27 -4.57
CA ASP A 237 6.85 -4.58 -3.18
C ASP A 237 7.90 -3.60 -2.66
N SER A 238 7.57 -2.83 -1.64
CA SER A 238 8.48 -1.87 -1.01
C SER A 238 9.66 -2.50 -0.26
N MET A 239 9.70 -3.81 -0.16
CA MET A 239 10.82 -4.59 0.39
C MET A 239 11.59 -5.36 -0.70
N GLY A 240 11.30 -5.10 -1.96
CA GLY A 240 12.01 -5.70 -3.10
C GLY A 240 11.66 -7.15 -3.41
N GLY A 241 10.56 -7.66 -2.84
CA GLY A 241 10.07 -9.01 -3.12
C GLY A 241 9.61 -9.18 -4.56
N ILE A 242 9.81 -10.37 -5.11
CA ILE A 242 9.34 -10.78 -6.44
C ILE A 242 8.20 -11.77 -6.27
N ASN A 243 7.10 -11.58 -6.99
CA ASN A 243 5.94 -12.44 -6.90
C ASN A 243 5.31 -12.71 -8.28
N SER A 244 5.96 -13.54 -9.06
CA SER A 244 5.45 -13.95 -10.37
C SER A 244 4.16 -14.79 -10.27
N GLU A 245 3.95 -15.48 -9.14
CA GLU A 245 2.71 -16.23 -8.89
C GLU A 245 1.50 -15.30 -8.84
N ALA A 246 1.60 -14.17 -8.16
CA ALA A 246 0.51 -13.19 -8.09
C ALA A 246 0.14 -12.68 -9.49
N CYS A 247 1.11 -12.37 -10.33
CA CYS A 247 0.87 -11.95 -11.70
C CYS A 247 0.19 -13.04 -12.54
N ARG A 248 0.60 -14.31 -12.40
CA ARG A 248 -0.04 -15.44 -13.06
C ARG A 248 -1.49 -15.64 -12.61
N ILE A 249 -1.75 -15.54 -11.32
CA ILE A 249 -3.11 -15.64 -10.77
C ILE A 249 -4.01 -14.56 -11.37
N LEU A 250 -3.52 -13.33 -11.47
CA LEU A 250 -4.27 -12.21 -12.05
C LEU A 250 -4.48 -12.38 -13.56
N LEU A 251 -3.50 -12.86 -14.29
CA LEU A 251 -3.69 -13.15 -15.72
C LEU A 251 -4.74 -14.24 -15.93
N GLN A 252 -4.71 -15.29 -15.13
CA GLN A 252 -5.73 -16.35 -15.18
C GLN A 252 -7.12 -15.81 -14.81
N TYR A 253 -7.19 -14.89 -13.84
CA TYR A 253 -8.42 -14.19 -13.50
C TYR A 253 -8.98 -13.40 -14.69
N LEU A 254 -8.16 -12.65 -15.42
CA LEU A 254 -8.58 -11.90 -16.60
C LEU A 254 -9.15 -12.84 -17.69
N LYS A 255 -8.52 -13.99 -17.89
CA LYS A 255 -9.01 -15.00 -18.84
C LYS A 255 -10.40 -15.52 -18.44
N GLN A 256 -10.58 -15.86 -17.18
CA GLN A 256 -11.86 -16.36 -16.66
C GLN A 256 -12.94 -15.28 -16.66
N GLU A 257 -12.61 -14.05 -16.27
CA GLU A 257 -13.55 -12.92 -16.29
C GLU A 257 -14.02 -12.58 -17.71
N SER A 258 -13.11 -12.57 -18.69
CA SER A 258 -13.46 -12.34 -20.08
C SER A 258 -14.40 -13.40 -20.62
N LEU A 259 -14.09 -14.66 -20.35
CA LEU A 259 -14.92 -15.77 -20.82
C LEU A 259 -16.31 -15.74 -20.16
N ASP A 260 -16.39 -15.48 -18.87
CA ASP A 260 -17.66 -15.42 -18.11
C ASP A 260 -18.52 -14.21 -18.50
N LYS A 261 -17.93 -13.00 -18.52
CA LYS A 261 -18.66 -11.74 -18.71
C LYS A 261 -18.79 -11.30 -20.16
N LYS A 262 -17.76 -11.55 -20.98
CA LYS A 262 -17.71 -11.12 -22.40
C LYS A 262 -17.98 -12.25 -23.38
N ARG A 263 -18.04 -13.50 -22.92
CA ARG A 263 -18.17 -14.69 -23.78
C ARG A 263 -17.07 -14.76 -24.85
N LYS A 264 -15.90 -14.25 -24.52
CA LYS A 264 -14.76 -14.16 -25.42
C LYS A 264 -13.48 -14.59 -24.69
N GLU A 265 -12.63 -15.32 -25.38
CA GLU A 265 -11.28 -15.61 -24.87
C GLU A 265 -10.49 -14.32 -24.73
N PHE A 266 -9.75 -14.21 -23.64
CA PHE A 266 -8.85 -13.09 -23.40
C PHE A 266 -7.56 -13.29 -24.20
N ASP A 267 -7.25 -12.35 -25.08
CA ASP A 267 -6.01 -12.39 -25.86
C ASP A 267 -4.81 -12.03 -24.96
N THR A 268 -3.97 -13.03 -24.70
CA THR A 268 -2.76 -12.87 -23.87
C THR A 268 -1.50 -12.49 -24.67
N ASN A 269 -1.61 -12.34 -25.99
CA ASN A 269 -0.48 -11.97 -26.83
C ASN A 269 0.05 -10.59 -26.47
N GLY A 270 1.37 -10.51 -26.28
CA GLY A 270 2.05 -9.27 -25.91
C GLY A 270 1.94 -8.89 -24.44
N TRP A 271 1.28 -9.69 -23.59
CA TRP A 271 1.24 -9.46 -22.16
C TRP A 271 2.54 -9.82 -21.47
N ALA A 272 3.03 -8.93 -20.62
CA ALA A 272 4.20 -9.13 -19.77
C ALA A 272 3.82 -9.18 -18.29
N LEU A 273 4.38 -10.15 -17.59
CA LEU A 273 4.25 -10.31 -16.14
C LEU A 273 5.54 -9.85 -15.49
N LEU A 274 5.48 -8.79 -14.71
CA LEU A 274 6.65 -8.07 -14.19
C LEU A 274 6.60 -7.98 -12.68
N SER A 275 7.77 -8.01 -12.04
CA SER A 275 7.96 -7.58 -10.65
C SER A 275 8.98 -6.46 -10.62
N LYS A 276 8.65 -5.34 -10.00
CA LYS A 276 9.57 -4.22 -9.84
C LYS A 276 10.70 -4.59 -8.89
N LYS A 277 11.93 -4.35 -9.33
CA LYS A 277 13.12 -4.57 -8.52
C LYS A 277 13.33 -3.43 -7.54
N SER A 278 14.08 -3.70 -6.48
CA SER A 278 14.38 -2.70 -5.44
C SER A 278 15.06 -1.42 -5.97
N GLN A 279 15.74 -1.50 -7.11
CA GLN A 279 16.39 -0.36 -7.76
C GLN A 279 15.41 0.48 -8.61
N GLU A 280 14.25 -0.06 -8.96
CA GLU A 280 13.29 0.59 -9.86
C GLU A 280 12.24 1.44 -9.15
N ILE A 281 11.97 1.13 -7.89
CA ILE A 281 10.94 1.79 -7.08
C ILE A 281 11.47 2.12 -5.69
N PRO A 282 10.91 3.15 -5.02
CA PRO A 282 11.25 3.48 -3.63
C PRO A 282 11.03 2.29 -2.71
N GLN A 283 11.94 2.11 -1.76
CA GLN A 283 11.92 1.03 -0.78
C GLN A 283 11.69 1.55 0.63
N GLN A 284 10.89 0.83 1.43
CA GLN A 284 10.70 1.15 2.83
C GLN A 284 11.97 0.82 3.65
N MET A 285 12.17 1.61 4.69
CA MET A 285 13.31 1.50 5.60
C MET A 285 12.88 1.08 7.02
N ASN A 286 11.62 0.72 7.22
CA ASN A 286 11.09 0.23 8.49
C ASN A 286 10.05 -0.88 8.24
N GLY A 287 9.56 -1.49 9.31
CA GLY A 287 8.61 -2.61 9.22
C GLY A 287 7.13 -2.21 9.09
N SER A 288 6.78 -0.93 9.10
CA SER A 288 5.39 -0.49 9.24
C SER A 288 4.81 0.29 8.07
N ASP A 289 5.64 0.86 7.19
CA ASP A 289 5.18 1.74 6.10
C ASP A 289 4.77 1.00 4.82
N CYS A 290 4.73 -0.32 4.79
CA CYS A 290 4.38 -1.08 3.59
C CYS A 290 3.02 -0.68 3.00
N GLY A 291 2.01 -0.46 3.83
CA GLY A 291 0.69 0.00 3.40
C GLY A 291 0.74 1.40 2.79
N MET A 292 1.52 2.29 3.36
CA MET A 292 1.75 3.64 2.81
C MET A 292 2.43 3.57 1.44
N PHE A 293 3.47 2.75 1.30
CA PHE A 293 4.15 2.56 0.02
C PHE A 293 3.20 2.00 -1.05
N ALA A 294 2.42 0.98 -0.72
CA ALA A 294 1.42 0.41 -1.63
C ALA A 294 0.42 1.47 -2.10
N CYS A 295 -0.12 2.28 -1.19
CA CYS A 295 -1.04 3.38 -1.51
C CYS A 295 -0.36 4.46 -2.36
N ARG A 296 0.89 4.79 -2.09
CA ARG A 296 1.63 5.81 -2.86
C ARG A 296 2.01 5.32 -4.24
N TYR A 297 2.38 4.06 -4.41
CA TYR A 297 2.55 3.47 -5.75
C TYR A 297 1.25 3.58 -6.55
N ALA A 298 0.13 3.18 -5.96
CA ALA A 298 -1.18 3.26 -6.60
C ALA A 298 -1.55 4.70 -6.99
N GLU A 299 -1.26 5.66 -6.14
CA GLU A 299 -1.55 7.07 -6.38
C GLU A 299 -0.76 7.61 -7.58
N CYS A 300 0.55 7.40 -7.63
CA CYS A 300 1.39 7.82 -8.75
C CYS A 300 0.96 7.14 -10.07
N ILE A 301 0.73 5.83 -10.03
CA ILE A 301 0.36 5.04 -11.21
C ILE A 301 -1.01 5.48 -11.74
N SER A 302 -1.98 5.75 -10.87
CA SER A 302 -3.34 6.14 -11.24
C SER A 302 -3.44 7.51 -11.93
N LYS A 303 -2.39 8.31 -11.89
CA LYS A 303 -2.31 9.60 -12.62
C LYS A 303 -1.17 9.65 -13.65
N ASP A 304 -0.62 8.50 -14.02
CA ASP A 304 0.51 8.37 -14.97
C ASP A 304 1.73 9.24 -14.60
N LYS A 305 2.00 9.40 -13.32
CA LYS A 305 3.16 10.14 -12.82
C LYS A 305 4.28 9.19 -12.40
N PRO A 306 5.54 9.65 -12.48
CA PRO A 306 6.67 8.89 -11.96
C PRO A 306 6.55 8.62 -10.47
N ILE A 307 7.09 7.48 -10.03
CA ILE A 307 7.17 7.14 -8.61
C ILE A 307 8.44 7.80 -8.05
N ASN A 308 8.32 9.00 -7.53
CA ASN A 308 9.44 9.88 -7.15
C ASN A 308 9.52 10.23 -5.66
N PHE A 309 8.75 9.56 -4.81
CA PHE A 309 8.81 9.73 -3.35
C PHE A 309 9.88 8.81 -2.73
N THR A 310 10.18 9.06 -1.45
CA THR A 310 11.13 8.27 -0.66
C THR A 310 10.57 7.95 0.72
N GLN A 311 11.30 7.13 1.48
CA GLN A 311 10.97 6.84 2.87
C GLN A 311 10.80 8.10 3.73
N GLN A 312 11.58 9.15 3.46
CA GLN A 312 11.52 10.40 4.23
C GLN A 312 10.18 11.13 4.11
N HIS A 313 9.42 10.87 3.05
CA HIS A 313 8.12 11.48 2.82
C HIS A 313 6.97 10.76 3.55
N MET A 314 7.21 9.60 4.14
CA MET A 314 6.13 8.78 4.75
C MET A 314 5.40 9.48 5.89
N PRO A 315 6.07 10.21 6.81
CA PRO A 315 5.36 10.98 7.84
C PRO A 315 4.41 12.02 7.25
N TYR A 316 4.83 12.70 6.20
CA TYR A 316 4.01 13.64 5.46
C TYR A 316 2.79 12.95 4.81
N PHE A 317 3.00 11.84 4.14
CA PHE A 317 1.92 11.12 3.47
C PHE A 317 0.91 10.52 4.45
N ARG A 318 1.32 10.11 5.63
CA ARG A 318 0.41 9.65 6.67
C ARG A 318 -0.52 10.78 7.15
N LYS A 319 0.00 11.96 7.38
CA LYS A 319 -0.78 13.15 7.72
C LYS A 319 -1.72 13.56 6.58
N ARG A 320 -1.20 13.64 5.38
CA ARG A 320 -1.96 13.96 4.17
C ARG A 320 -3.12 13.00 3.96
N MET A 321 -2.88 11.70 4.06
CA MET A 321 -3.91 10.68 3.91
C MET A 321 -4.99 10.79 5.00
N ALA A 322 -4.64 11.08 6.23
CA ALA A 322 -5.62 11.31 7.30
C ALA A 322 -6.56 12.47 6.94
N TRP A 323 -6.01 13.58 6.46
CA TRP A 323 -6.80 14.72 6.00
C TRP A 323 -7.65 14.38 4.76
N GLU A 324 -7.07 13.71 3.78
CA GLU A 324 -7.75 13.28 2.55
C GLU A 324 -8.95 12.36 2.85
N ILE A 325 -8.81 11.45 3.79
CA ILE A 325 -9.89 10.56 4.22
C ILE A 325 -10.98 11.36 4.95
N LEU A 326 -10.61 12.27 5.85
CA LEU A 326 -11.56 13.11 6.55
C LEU A 326 -12.40 13.95 5.58
N HIS A 327 -11.76 14.57 4.61
CA HIS A 327 -12.41 15.44 3.62
C HIS A 327 -12.92 14.71 2.37
N ARG A 328 -12.65 13.42 2.26
CA ARG A 328 -13.06 12.57 1.11
C ARG A 328 -12.59 13.15 -0.22
N LYS A 329 -11.39 13.73 -0.22
CA LYS A 329 -10.80 14.43 -1.35
C LYS A 329 -9.28 14.25 -1.35
N LEU A 330 -8.70 13.93 -2.49
CA LEU A 330 -7.25 13.90 -2.69
C LEU A 330 -6.70 15.31 -2.88
N LEU A 331 -5.52 15.56 -2.33
CA LEU A 331 -4.76 16.79 -2.50
C LEU A 331 -3.97 16.79 -3.81
#